data_2fa0ba654dd1d918b2b27035f7ad7a64
#
_entry.id   2fa0ba654dd1d918b2b27035f7ad7a64
#
_cell.length_a   1.000
_cell.length_b   1.000
_cell.length_c   1.000
_cell.angle_alpha   90.00
_cell.angle_beta   90.00
_cell.angle_gamma   90.00
#
_symmetry.space_group_name_H-M   'P 1'
#
loop_
_entity.id
_entity.type
_entity.pdbx_description
1 polymer ?
#
loop_
_entity_poly.entity_id
_entity_poly.type
_entity_poly.pdbx_seq_one_letter_code
_entity_poly.pdbx_strand_id
1 'polypeptide(L)'
;MTAKTFESLFAELTAKVAERAPGSSTVARVDAGVHEIGKKVVEEAAEVWMAAEYQSKAEAAEEISQLLYHLQTMMIALDLDLDDVYAYL
;
A
#
# COMPACT_ATOMS: atom_id res chain seq x y z
N MET A 1 -11.66 3.68 20.23
CA MET A 1 -10.65 3.03 19.36
C MET A 1 -10.40 3.90 18.14
N THR A 2 -9.15 4.18 17.88
CA THR A 2 -8.78 5.05 16.76
C THR A 2 -8.62 4.20 15.50
N ALA A 3 -9.31 4.58 14.42
CA ALA A 3 -9.15 3.92 13.14
C ALA A 3 -7.75 4.20 12.57
N LYS A 4 -7.21 3.24 11.84
CA LYS A 4 -5.93 3.40 11.15
C LYS A 4 -6.11 4.42 10.02
N THR A 5 -5.16 5.33 9.89
CA THR A 5 -5.15 6.33 8.82
C THR A 5 -4.08 5.99 7.80
N PHE A 6 -4.06 6.70 6.67
CA PHE A 6 -3.01 6.54 5.66
C PHE A 6 -1.64 6.82 6.29
N GLU A 7 -1.54 7.87 7.09
CA GLU A 7 -0.30 8.27 7.74
C GLU A 7 0.14 7.24 8.79
N SER A 8 -0.78 6.77 9.62
CA SER A 8 -0.43 5.79 10.66
C SER A 8 -0.06 4.45 10.05
N LEU A 9 -0.70 4.04 8.95
CA LEU A 9 -0.32 2.84 8.23
C LEU A 9 1.11 2.97 7.69
N PHE A 10 1.43 4.11 7.08
CA PHE A 10 2.76 4.33 6.53
C PHE A 10 3.83 4.24 7.61
N ALA A 11 3.57 4.83 8.78
CA ALA A 11 4.48 4.76 9.93
C ALA A 11 4.68 3.31 10.39
N GLU A 12 3.59 2.54 10.46
CA GLU A 12 3.62 1.13 10.85
C GLU A 12 4.45 0.31 9.88
N LEU A 13 4.21 0.46 8.57
CA LEU A 13 4.93 -0.29 7.54
C LEU A 13 6.40 0.08 7.48
N THR A 14 6.71 1.36 7.60
CA THR A 14 8.09 1.85 7.63
C THR A 14 8.86 1.24 8.81
N ALA A 15 8.22 1.20 9.98
CA ALA A 15 8.83 0.60 11.18
C ALA A 15 9.08 -0.90 10.98
N LYS A 16 8.11 -1.62 10.42
CA LYS A 16 8.27 -3.07 10.15
C LYS A 16 9.45 -3.35 9.24
N VAL A 17 9.63 -2.55 8.21
CA VAL A 17 10.74 -2.71 7.27
C VAL A 17 12.06 -2.36 7.93
N ALA A 18 12.13 -1.25 8.67
CA ALA A 18 13.35 -0.83 9.37
C ALA A 18 13.80 -1.85 10.40
N GLU A 19 12.86 -2.45 11.12
CA GLU A 19 13.13 -3.46 12.15
C GLU A 19 13.28 -4.87 11.59
N ARG A 20 13.03 -5.05 10.30
CA ARG A 20 13.04 -6.38 9.67
C ARG A 20 12.12 -7.34 10.42
N ALA A 21 10.89 -6.92 10.68
CA ALA A 21 9.93 -7.66 11.51
C ALA A 21 9.80 -9.12 11.03
N PRO A 22 10.02 -10.11 11.92
CA PRO A 22 9.98 -11.52 11.53
C PRO A 22 8.60 -11.93 11.00
N GLY A 23 8.57 -12.64 9.87
CA GLY A 23 7.33 -13.14 9.28
C GLY A 23 6.46 -12.06 8.64
N SER A 24 6.93 -10.82 8.52
CA SER A 24 6.16 -9.73 7.93
C SER A 24 6.05 -9.90 6.41
N SER A 25 4.82 -9.91 5.90
CA SER A 25 4.58 -9.91 4.45
C SER A 25 5.03 -8.60 3.83
N THR A 26 4.98 -7.49 4.58
CA THR A 26 5.45 -6.19 4.10
C THR A 26 6.95 -6.19 3.85
N VAL A 27 7.73 -6.74 4.78
CA VAL A 27 9.17 -6.87 4.61
C VAL A 27 9.48 -7.70 3.36
N ALA A 28 8.79 -8.83 3.18
CA ALA A 28 8.98 -9.69 2.02
C ALA A 28 8.66 -8.97 0.71
N ARG A 29 7.60 -8.16 0.67
CA ARG A 29 7.21 -7.40 -0.53
C ARG A 29 8.25 -6.35 -0.88
N VAL A 30 8.73 -5.60 0.10
CA VAL A 30 9.75 -4.57 -0.13
C VAL A 30 11.05 -5.22 -0.59
N ASP A 31 11.44 -6.33 0.02
CA ASP A 31 12.63 -7.09 -0.39
C ASP A 31 12.52 -7.63 -1.82
N ALA A 32 11.32 -8.01 -2.25
CA ALA A 32 11.08 -8.50 -3.62
C ALA A 32 11.34 -7.42 -4.68
N GLY A 33 11.19 -6.15 -4.32
CA GLY A 33 11.58 -5.04 -5.16
C GLY A 33 10.46 -4.40 -5.96
N VAL A 34 10.79 -3.29 -6.59
CA VAL A 34 9.87 -2.41 -7.30
C VAL A 34 9.07 -3.14 -8.39
N HIS A 35 9.72 -4.02 -9.15
CA HIS A 35 9.04 -4.73 -10.24
C HIS A 35 7.89 -5.61 -9.71
N GLU A 36 8.14 -6.38 -8.66
CA GLU A 36 7.12 -7.26 -8.09
C GLU A 36 6.00 -6.45 -7.42
N ILE A 37 6.34 -5.36 -6.75
CA ILE A 37 5.35 -4.46 -6.18
C ILE A 37 4.50 -3.83 -7.29
N GLY A 38 5.12 -3.44 -8.40
CA GLY A 38 4.43 -2.85 -9.55
C GLY A 38 3.36 -3.76 -10.12
N LYS A 39 3.62 -5.06 -10.19
CA LYS A 39 2.61 -6.04 -10.62
C LYS A 39 1.38 -6.01 -9.69
N LYS A 40 1.62 -5.91 -8.38
CA LYS A 40 0.54 -5.83 -7.41
C LYS A 40 -0.24 -4.53 -7.54
N VAL A 41 0.43 -3.42 -7.78
CA VAL A 41 -0.24 -2.13 -7.99
C VAL A 41 -1.20 -2.21 -9.19
N VAL A 42 -0.76 -2.77 -10.30
CA VAL A 42 -1.60 -2.92 -11.50
C VAL A 42 -2.78 -3.85 -11.21
N GLU A 43 -2.53 -4.98 -10.56
CA GLU A 43 -3.55 -5.97 -10.21
C GLU A 43 -4.62 -5.35 -9.32
N GLU A 44 -4.23 -4.65 -8.26
CA GLU A 44 -5.17 -4.02 -7.34
C GLU A 44 -5.92 -2.84 -7.98
N ALA A 45 -5.26 -2.09 -8.86
CA ALA A 45 -5.92 -1.01 -9.59
C ALA A 45 -7.05 -1.56 -10.48
N ALA A 46 -6.81 -2.68 -11.14
CA ALA A 46 -7.84 -3.36 -11.95
C ALA A 46 -9.01 -3.82 -11.08
N GLU A 47 -8.72 -4.38 -9.91
CA GLU A 47 -9.75 -4.82 -8.96
C GLU A 47 -10.58 -3.66 -8.42
N VAL A 48 -9.97 -2.49 -8.18
CA VAL A 48 -10.70 -1.28 -7.80
C VAL A 48 -11.71 -0.91 -8.88
N TRP A 49 -11.29 -0.89 -10.12
CA TRP A 49 -12.16 -0.56 -11.25
C TRP A 49 -13.32 -1.55 -11.35
N MET A 50 -13.03 -2.84 -11.32
CA MET A 50 -14.05 -3.88 -11.41
C MET A 50 -15.05 -3.79 -10.25
N ALA A 51 -14.57 -3.57 -9.03
CA ALA A 51 -15.45 -3.42 -7.88
C ALA A 51 -16.33 -2.18 -8.00
N ALA A 52 -15.79 -1.08 -8.51
CA ALA A 52 -16.53 0.16 -8.69
C ALA A 52 -17.66 0.02 -9.71
N GLU A 53 -17.45 -0.72 -10.79
CA GLU A 53 -18.45 -0.89 -11.84
C GLU A 53 -19.47 -2.00 -11.55
N TYR A 54 -19.04 -3.10 -10.92
CA TYR A 54 -19.83 -4.33 -10.88
C TYR A 54 -20.13 -4.85 -9.49
N GLN A 55 -19.60 -4.24 -8.45
CA GLN A 55 -19.77 -4.72 -7.09
C GLN A 55 -20.33 -3.64 -6.19
N SER A 56 -20.28 -3.85 -4.86
CA SER A 56 -20.84 -2.92 -3.90
C SER A 56 -19.85 -1.81 -3.54
N LYS A 57 -20.37 -0.75 -2.92
CA LYS A 57 -19.52 0.32 -2.37
C LYS A 57 -18.55 -0.22 -1.33
N ALA A 58 -18.98 -1.17 -0.51
CA ALA A 58 -18.13 -1.78 0.51
C ALA A 58 -16.96 -2.53 -0.12
N GLU A 59 -17.23 -3.28 -1.19
CA GLU A 59 -16.18 -4.00 -1.91
C GLU A 59 -15.21 -3.05 -2.61
N ALA A 60 -15.74 -1.98 -3.21
CA ALA A 60 -14.89 -0.95 -3.82
C ALA A 60 -13.99 -0.28 -2.78
N ALA A 61 -14.52 0.05 -1.59
CA ALA A 61 -13.73 0.64 -0.51
C ALA A 61 -12.63 -0.32 -0.04
N GLU A 62 -12.92 -1.61 0.07
CA GLU A 62 -11.93 -2.61 0.44
C GLU A 62 -10.81 -2.69 -0.60
N GLU A 63 -11.15 -2.74 -1.88
CA GLU A 63 -10.15 -2.80 -2.95
C GLU A 63 -9.29 -1.53 -3.01
N ILE A 64 -9.89 -0.36 -2.77
CA ILE A 64 -9.14 0.88 -2.69
C ILE A 64 -8.14 0.82 -1.54
N SER A 65 -8.52 0.29 -0.38
CA SER A 65 -7.61 0.17 0.75
C SER A 65 -6.43 -0.75 0.43
N GLN A 66 -6.66 -1.83 -0.32
CA GLN A 66 -5.58 -2.72 -0.76
C GLN A 66 -4.62 -2.01 -1.71
N LEU A 67 -5.15 -1.21 -2.63
CA LEU A 67 -4.31 -0.43 -3.53
C LEU A 67 -3.45 0.57 -2.76
N LEU A 68 -4.03 1.28 -1.79
CA LEU A 68 -3.29 2.22 -0.95
C LEU A 68 -2.13 1.53 -0.22
N TYR A 69 -2.36 0.32 0.30
CA TYR A 69 -1.32 -0.46 0.95
C TYR A 69 -0.15 -0.74 -0.02
N HIS A 70 -0.45 -1.20 -1.22
CA HIS A 70 0.61 -1.52 -2.19
C HIS A 70 1.34 -0.28 -2.67
N LEU A 71 0.66 0.86 -2.80
CA LEU A 71 1.32 2.12 -3.10
C LEU A 71 2.29 2.53 -2.00
N GLN A 72 1.94 2.27 -0.74
CA GLN A 72 2.85 2.55 0.38
C GLN A 72 4.07 1.64 0.36
N THR A 73 3.91 0.36 0.04
CA THR A 73 5.07 -0.53 -0.10
C THR A 73 6.00 -0.07 -1.23
N MET A 74 5.42 0.46 -2.32
CA MET A 74 6.20 1.04 -3.41
C MET A 74 6.99 2.26 -2.92
N MET A 75 6.34 3.15 -2.16
CA MET A 75 7.01 4.33 -1.60
C MET A 75 8.20 3.93 -0.74
N ILE A 76 8.02 2.92 0.12
CA ILE A 76 9.10 2.45 0.99
C ILE A 76 10.24 1.86 0.16
N ALA A 77 9.92 1.07 -0.85
CA ALA A 77 10.92 0.48 -1.74
C ALA A 77 11.74 1.53 -2.49
N LEU A 78 11.13 2.69 -2.79
CA LEU A 78 11.78 3.82 -3.47
C LEU A 78 12.44 4.79 -2.49
N ASP A 79 12.36 4.53 -1.19
CA ASP A 79 12.85 5.43 -0.14
C ASP A 79 12.18 6.81 -0.20
N LEU A 80 10.88 6.82 -0.52
CA LEU A 80 10.07 8.03 -0.48
C LEU A 80 9.33 8.11 0.85
N ASP A 81 9.16 9.33 1.37
CA ASP A 81 8.27 9.57 2.50
C ASP A 81 6.96 10.21 2.02
N LEU A 82 6.04 10.43 2.95
CA LEU A 82 4.73 11.00 2.59
C LEU A 82 4.87 12.42 2.02
N ASP A 83 5.79 13.22 2.57
CA ASP A 83 5.97 14.60 2.11
C ASP A 83 6.47 14.65 0.67
N ASP A 84 7.28 13.68 0.25
CA ASP A 84 7.74 13.61 -1.14
C ASP A 84 6.57 13.51 -2.11
N VAL A 85 5.55 12.75 -1.73
CA VAL A 85 4.35 12.56 -2.55
C VAL A 85 3.40 13.75 -2.38
N TYR A 86 3.18 14.19 -1.16
CA TYR A 86 2.25 15.28 -0.87
C TYR A 86 2.67 16.60 -1.52
N ALA A 87 3.97 16.78 -1.78
CA ALA A 87 4.47 17.98 -2.45
C ALA A 87 3.84 18.19 -3.83
N TYR A 88 3.31 17.14 -4.46
CA TYR A 88 2.69 17.22 -5.78
C TYR A 88 1.16 17.28 -5.73
N LEU A 89 0.56 17.22 -4.56
CA LEU A 89 -0.89 17.35 -4.43
C LEU A 89 -1.30 18.81 -4.39
#